data_554a6378a4a035905b3f0fe3de3eae64
#
_entry.id   554a6378a4a035905b3f0fe3de3eae64
#
_cell.length_a   1.000
_cell.length_b   1.000
_cell.length_c   1.000
_cell.angle_alpha   90.00
_cell.angle_beta   90.00
_cell.angle_gamma   90.00
#
_symmetry.space_group_name_H-M   'P 1'
#
loop_
_entity.id
_entity.type
_entity.pdbx_description
1 polymer ?
#
loop_
_entity_poly.entity_id
_entity_poly.type
_entity_poly.pdbx_seq_one_letter_code
_entity_poly.pdbx_strand_id
1 'polypeptide(L)'
;MQKVSLRKVKTPVSYLQENSEEVLHFSLQGLLPTGHTLALNTPLGTLSHLVCKDDRPQMLMEQQFTTSEICVLMPLLDAYPYYCPYEVLLASFNSGRASEAAIARSRKRLQEAQEAGIWDQEMRPVRNVLSRTRLKTRSFGIEISSILETGYILMHLPRYKHPEV
;
A
#
# COMPACT_ATOMS: atom_id res chain seq x y z
N MET A 1 3.45 14.94 11.05
CA MET A 1 4.36 15.33 9.99
C MET A 1 5.78 15.51 10.43
N GLN A 2 6.02 16.46 11.26
CA GLN A 2 7.29 16.71 11.86
C GLN A 2 7.93 15.49 12.41
N LYS A 3 7.20 14.69 13.04
CA LYS A 3 7.61 13.49 13.61
C LYS A 3 8.29 12.53 12.66
N VAL A 4 7.77 12.44 11.46
CA VAL A 4 8.28 11.55 10.43
C VAL A 4 9.64 12.03 9.98
N SER A 5 9.76 13.31 9.75
CA SER A 5 11.01 13.90 9.33
C SER A 5 12.07 13.78 10.41
N LEU A 6 11.69 14.07 11.63
CA LEU A 6 12.60 13.97 12.74
C LEU A 6 13.12 12.56 12.93
N ARG A 7 12.26 11.60 12.70
CA ARG A 7 12.66 10.24 12.85
C ARG A 7 13.72 9.85 11.83
N LYS A 8 13.58 10.28 10.62
CA LYS A 8 14.57 10.04 9.61
C LYS A 8 15.90 10.67 9.98
N VAL A 9 15.82 11.87 10.44
CA VAL A 9 17.02 12.60 10.80
C VAL A 9 17.73 11.99 11.98
N LYS A 10 16.98 11.52 12.94
CA LYS A 10 17.59 11.06 14.13
C LYS A 10 18.23 9.70 14.02
N THR A 11 18.01 9.00 12.96
CA THR A 11 18.65 7.75 12.80
C THR A 11 19.84 7.92 11.93
N PRO A 12 20.97 8.00 12.47
CA PRO A 12 22.14 8.30 11.76
C PRO A 12 22.86 7.09 11.31
N VAL A 13 23.73 7.30 10.56
CA VAL A 13 24.77 6.41 10.29
C VAL A 13 24.50 4.99 9.89
N SER A 14 24.97 4.09 10.67
CA SER A 14 24.99 2.71 10.25
C SER A 14 23.64 2.18 9.96
N TYR A 15 22.67 2.75 10.57
CA TYR A 15 21.31 2.33 10.25
C TYR A 15 20.62 3.35 9.42
N LEU A 16 21.33 4.22 8.83
CA LEU A 16 20.73 5.16 7.92
C LEU A 16 19.96 4.47 6.85
N GLN A 17 20.51 3.38 6.38
CA GLN A 17 19.83 2.63 5.35
C GLN A 17 18.52 2.10 5.83
N GLU A 18 18.56 1.46 6.97
CA GLU A 18 17.34 0.88 7.54
C GLU A 18 16.33 1.94 7.80
N ASN A 19 16.80 3.07 8.30
CA ASN A 19 15.89 4.12 8.69
C ASN A 19 15.39 4.96 7.55
N SER A 20 16.10 5.00 6.47
CA SER A 20 15.60 5.67 5.29
C SER A 20 14.36 4.97 4.73
N GLU A 21 14.17 3.73 5.11
CA GLU A 21 13.02 2.95 4.69
C GLU A 21 11.85 3.06 5.65
N GLU A 22 12.01 3.72 6.76
CA GLU A 22 10.93 3.88 7.72
C GLU A 22 9.77 4.67 7.17
N VAL A 23 10.05 5.64 6.31
CA VAL A 23 9.01 6.47 5.72
C VAL A 23 9.15 6.46 4.22
N LEU A 24 8.14 5.93 3.57
CA LEU A 24 8.07 5.84 2.11
C LEU A 24 7.08 6.88 1.60
N HIS A 25 7.42 7.51 0.47
CA HIS A 25 6.60 8.55 -0.13
C HIS A 25 6.07 8.09 -1.49
N PHE A 26 4.78 8.30 -1.71
CA PHE A 26 4.11 7.91 -2.95
C PHE A 26 3.34 9.08 -3.52
N SER A 27 3.72 9.54 -4.70
CA SER A 27 3.00 10.61 -5.38
C SER A 27 1.71 10.11 -6.03
N LEU A 28 1.64 8.84 -6.33
CA LEU A 28 0.49 8.18 -6.94
C LEU A 28 -0.05 8.96 -8.15
N GLN A 29 0.81 9.14 -9.12
CA GLN A 29 0.47 9.88 -10.32
C GLN A 29 -0.84 9.37 -10.94
N GLY A 30 -1.76 10.30 -11.20
CA GLY A 30 -3.08 9.96 -11.73
C GLY A 30 -4.13 9.64 -10.67
N LEU A 31 -3.73 9.38 -9.42
CA LEU A 31 -4.66 9.11 -8.32
C LEU A 31 -4.77 10.29 -7.36
N LEU A 32 -3.66 11.00 -7.15
CA LEU A 32 -3.64 12.18 -6.29
C LEU A 32 -3.39 13.43 -7.14
N PRO A 33 -3.91 14.58 -6.71
CA PRO A 33 -3.60 15.84 -7.38
C PRO A 33 -2.12 16.18 -7.29
N THR A 34 -1.65 17.02 -8.20
CA THR A 34 -0.28 17.52 -8.17
C THR A 34 0.01 18.19 -6.83
N GLY A 35 1.17 17.90 -6.26
CA GLY A 35 1.56 18.44 -4.96
C GLY A 35 1.08 17.62 -3.77
N HIS A 36 0.27 16.61 -4.00
CA HIS A 36 -0.18 15.69 -2.96
C HIS A 36 0.71 14.46 -2.91
N THR A 37 0.89 13.91 -1.73
CA THR A 37 1.74 12.74 -1.50
C THR A 37 1.19 11.93 -0.35
N LEU A 38 1.30 10.62 -0.44
CA LEU A 38 1.09 9.75 0.72
C LEU A 38 2.44 9.38 1.31
N ALA A 39 2.53 9.48 2.61
CA ALA A 39 3.73 9.07 3.36
C ALA A 39 3.38 7.92 4.27
N LEU A 40 4.03 6.78 4.06
CA LEU A 40 3.81 5.59 4.86
C LEU A 40 4.97 5.42 5.85
N ASN A 41 4.63 5.44 7.12
CA ASN A 41 5.56 5.11 8.19
C ASN A 41 5.39 3.63 8.52
N THR A 42 6.26 2.80 8.00
CA THR A 42 6.10 1.34 8.11
C THR A 42 6.18 0.83 9.55
N PRO A 43 7.11 1.29 10.40
CA PRO A 43 7.14 0.83 11.79
C PRO A 43 5.89 1.17 12.59
N LEU A 44 5.28 2.32 12.32
CA LEU A 44 4.08 2.75 13.03
C LEU A 44 2.80 2.31 12.36
N GLY A 45 2.86 1.94 11.09
CA GLY A 45 1.68 1.58 10.34
C GLY A 45 0.78 2.76 10.00
N THR A 46 1.32 3.98 9.95
CA THR A 46 0.52 5.16 9.66
C THR A 46 0.73 5.63 8.23
N LEU A 47 -0.36 5.93 7.55
CA LEU A 47 -0.36 6.52 6.22
C LEU A 47 -0.89 7.94 6.35
N SER A 48 -0.11 8.91 5.90
CA SER A 48 -0.43 10.33 6.01
C SER A 48 -0.60 10.93 4.62
N HIS A 49 -1.67 11.68 4.42
CA HIS A 49 -1.90 12.43 3.19
C HIS A 49 -1.36 13.84 3.38
N LEU A 50 -0.35 14.16 2.60
CA LEU A 50 0.37 15.41 2.69
C LEU A 50 0.17 16.23 1.43
N VAL A 51 0.17 17.54 1.61
CA VAL A 51 0.14 18.47 0.48
C VAL A 51 1.15 19.58 0.75
N CYS A 52 1.78 20.07 -0.30
CA CYS A 52 2.67 21.22 -0.20
C CYS A 52 1.94 22.45 -0.71
N LYS A 53 1.75 23.44 0.16
CA LYS A 53 1.13 24.71 -0.17
C LYS A 53 2.04 25.84 0.30
N ASP A 54 2.37 26.76 -0.61
CA ASP A 54 3.26 27.88 -0.33
C ASP A 54 4.58 27.41 0.29
N ASP A 55 5.15 26.34 -0.29
CA ASP A 55 6.39 25.68 0.15
C ASP A 55 6.31 25.14 1.59
N ARG A 56 5.10 24.96 2.10
CA ARG A 56 4.89 24.38 3.43
C ARG A 56 4.12 23.07 3.33
N PRO A 57 4.66 22.00 3.91
CA PRO A 57 3.91 20.75 3.95
C PRO A 57 2.79 20.84 4.98
N GLN A 58 1.63 20.35 4.60
CA GLN A 58 0.46 20.23 5.46
C GLN A 58 -0.05 18.82 5.44
N MET A 59 -0.51 18.34 6.56
CA MET A 59 -1.12 17.02 6.66
C MET A 59 -2.63 17.16 6.58
N LEU A 60 -3.24 16.58 5.56
CA LEU A 60 -4.69 16.62 5.37
C LEU A 60 -5.39 15.55 6.20
N MET A 61 -4.79 14.37 6.31
CA MET A 61 -5.33 13.29 7.13
C MET A 61 -4.29 12.22 7.40
N GLU A 62 -4.58 11.39 8.37
CA GLU A 62 -3.73 10.28 8.75
C GLU A 62 -4.61 9.10 9.12
N GLN A 63 -4.18 7.90 8.77
CA GLN A 63 -4.91 6.67 9.03
C GLN A 63 -3.94 5.59 9.50
N GLN A 64 -4.36 4.83 10.50
CA GLN A 64 -3.60 3.71 11.03
C GLN A 64 -3.95 2.43 10.29
N PHE A 65 -2.95 1.65 9.93
CA PHE A 65 -3.11 0.34 9.27
C PHE A 65 -2.43 -0.73 10.11
N THR A 66 -2.96 -1.93 10.06
CA THR A 66 -2.31 -3.10 10.67
C THR A 66 -1.17 -3.57 9.78
N THR A 67 -0.30 -4.41 10.33
CA THR A 67 0.80 -4.99 9.55
C THR A 67 0.29 -5.76 8.34
N SER A 68 -0.76 -6.56 8.51
CA SER A 68 -1.35 -7.32 7.39
C SER A 68 -1.91 -6.41 6.32
N GLU A 69 -2.55 -5.31 6.72
CA GLU A 69 -3.07 -4.33 5.78
C GLU A 69 -1.96 -3.66 4.99
N ILE A 70 -0.85 -3.34 5.65
CA ILE A 70 0.31 -2.77 4.96
C ILE A 70 0.88 -3.77 3.95
N CYS A 71 0.94 -5.05 4.31
CA CYS A 71 1.46 -6.08 3.42
C CYS A 71 0.68 -6.19 2.10
N VAL A 72 -0.62 -5.95 2.11
CA VAL A 72 -1.41 -5.97 0.88
C VAL A 72 -1.46 -4.61 0.19
N LEU A 73 -1.29 -3.53 0.93
CA LEU A 73 -1.30 -2.18 0.36
C LEU A 73 0.00 -1.83 -0.36
N MET A 74 1.13 -2.21 0.22
CA MET A 74 2.45 -1.89 -0.33
C MET A 74 2.63 -2.27 -1.79
N PRO A 75 2.36 -3.50 -2.21
CA PRO A 75 2.55 -3.85 -3.61
C PRO A 75 1.64 -3.09 -4.56
N LEU A 76 0.51 -2.59 -4.07
CA LEU A 76 -0.39 -1.76 -4.87
C LEU A 76 0.15 -0.34 -5.01
N LEU A 77 0.73 0.21 -3.95
CA LEU A 77 1.28 1.57 -3.97
C LEU A 77 2.56 1.67 -4.78
N ASP A 78 3.33 0.59 -4.79
CA ASP A 78 4.70 0.59 -5.29
C ASP A 78 4.81 0.45 -6.81
N ALA A 79 3.81 -0.09 -7.47
CA ALA A 79 3.89 -0.41 -8.90
C ALA A 79 2.90 0.40 -9.73
N TYR A 80 3.40 1.39 -10.47
CA TYR A 80 2.61 2.07 -11.48
C TYR A 80 2.34 1.10 -12.64
N PRO A 81 1.12 0.98 -13.14
CA PRO A 81 -0.08 1.77 -12.88
C PRO A 81 -0.95 1.27 -11.71
N TYR A 82 -0.35 0.84 -10.65
CA TYR A 82 -0.99 0.45 -9.38
C TYR A 82 -1.82 -0.81 -9.49
N TYR A 83 -1.37 -1.71 -10.29
CA TYR A 83 -1.97 -3.01 -10.50
C TYR A 83 -1.10 -4.09 -9.84
N CYS A 84 -1.73 -5.04 -9.18
CA CYS A 84 -1.01 -6.11 -8.50
C CYS A 84 -1.68 -7.47 -8.73
N PRO A 85 -0.96 -8.42 -9.33
CA PRO A 85 -1.48 -9.78 -9.50
C PRO A 85 -1.69 -10.50 -8.16
N TYR A 86 -2.55 -11.50 -8.17
CA TYR A 86 -2.83 -12.28 -6.97
C TYR A 86 -1.59 -12.90 -6.35
N GLU A 87 -0.69 -13.43 -7.16
CA GLU A 87 0.52 -14.08 -6.64
C GLU A 87 1.45 -13.10 -5.93
N VAL A 88 1.47 -11.86 -6.35
CA VAL A 88 2.26 -10.81 -5.70
C VAL A 88 1.64 -10.42 -4.37
N LEU A 89 0.32 -10.28 -4.34
CA LEU A 89 -0.42 -9.99 -3.10
C LEU A 89 -0.25 -11.10 -2.08
N LEU A 90 -0.38 -12.33 -2.52
CA LEU A 90 -0.23 -13.49 -1.65
C LEU A 90 1.21 -13.59 -1.12
N ALA A 91 2.20 -13.34 -1.97
CA ALA A 91 3.60 -13.34 -1.57
C ALA A 91 3.88 -12.29 -0.50
N SER A 92 3.42 -11.07 -0.73
CA SER A 92 3.58 -9.98 0.23
C SER A 92 2.87 -10.27 1.54
N PHE A 93 1.66 -10.81 1.47
CA PHE A 93 0.87 -11.14 2.64
C PHE A 93 1.53 -12.23 3.49
N ASN A 94 2.01 -13.30 2.86
CA ASN A 94 2.57 -14.44 3.57
C ASN A 94 4.00 -14.22 4.06
N SER A 95 4.79 -13.46 3.30
CA SER A 95 6.23 -13.29 3.57
C SER A 95 6.61 -11.90 4.02
N GLY A 96 5.66 -10.96 4.03
CA GLY A 96 5.93 -9.55 4.36
C GLY A 96 6.63 -8.80 3.23
N ARG A 97 7.04 -9.49 2.18
CA ARG A 97 7.77 -8.92 1.06
C ARG A 97 7.53 -9.74 -0.20
N ALA A 98 7.26 -9.06 -1.30
CA ALA A 98 7.05 -9.70 -2.58
C ALA A 98 8.36 -9.90 -3.35
N SER A 99 9.26 -10.75 -2.81
CA SER A 99 10.49 -11.12 -3.49
C SER A 99 10.19 -12.06 -4.65
N GLU A 100 11.12 -12.17 -5.60
CA GLU A 100 10.95 -13.07 -6.73
C GLU A 100 10.70 -14.52 -6.29
N ALA A 101 11.44 -14.97 -5.27
CA ALA A 101 11.26 -16.30 -4.73
C ALA A 101 9.88 -16.48 -4.07
N ALA A 102 9.43 -15.48 -3.31
CA ALA A 102 8.12 -15.51 -2.67
C ALA A 102 6.99 -15.51 -3.72
N ILE A 103 7.14 -14.72 -4.76
CA ILE A 103 6.16 -14.65 -5.86
C ILE A 103 6.10 -15.99 -6.58
N ALA A 104 7.25 -16.61 -6.87
CA ALA A 104 7.30 -17.91 -7.53
C ALA A 104 6.60 -18.99 -6.69
N ARG A 105 6.84 -19.00 -5.38
CA ARG A 105 6.18 -19.93 -4.47
C ARG A 105 4.67 -19.71 -4.44
N SER A 106 4.26 -18.45 -4.40
CA SER A 106 2.82 -18.11 -4.37
C SER A 106 2.13 -18.48 -5.67
N ARG A 107 2.80 -18.28 -6.80
CA ARG A 107 2.26 -18.64 -8.10
C ARG A 107 2.02 -20.15 -8.17
N LYS A 108 3.01 -20.94 -7.73
CA LYS A 108 2.88 -22.38 -7.68
C LYS A 108 1.75 -22.81 -6.76
N ARG A 109 1.67 -22.21 -5.59
CA ARG A 109 0.64 -22.52 -4.60
C ARG A 109 -0.75 -22.22 -5.12
N LEU A 110 -0.94 -21.09 -5.80
CA LEU A 110 -2.23 -20.75 -6.40
C LEU A 110 -2.58 -21.69 -7.55
N GLN A 111 -1.61 -22.09 -8.34
CA GLN A 111 -1.84 -23.06 -9.41
C GLN A 111 -2.29 -24.40 -8.85
N GLU A 112 -1.62 -24.89 -7.83
CA GLU A 112 -2.00 -26.14 -7.15
C GLU A 112 -3.40 -26.02 -6.52
N ALA A 113 -3.70 -24.87 -5.94
CA ALA A 113 -5.01 -24.62 -5.35
C ALA A 113 -6.11 -24.58 -6.41
N GLN A 114 -5.82 -24.02 -7.56
CA GLN A 114 -6.73 -24.00 -8.70
C GLN A 114 -7.04 -25.42 -9.16
N GLU A 115 -6.02 -26.25 -9.31
CA GLU A 115 -6.17 -27.64 -9.72
C GLU A 115 -6.97 -28.45 -8.69
N ALA A 116 -6.79 -28.15 -7.41
CA ALA A 116 -7.50 -28.82 -6.32
C ALA A 116 -8.88 -28.22 -6.03
N GLY A 117 -9.26 -27.15 -6.72
CA GLY A 117 -10.56 -26.51 -6.50
C GLY A 117 -10.67 -25.72 -5.20
N ILE A 118 -9.54 -25.33 -4.60
CA ILE A 118 -9.51 -24.61 -3.32
C ILE A 118 -8.89 -23.22 -3.44
N TRP A 119 -8.89 -22.65 -4.63
CA TRP A 119 -8.30 -21.32 -4.86
C TRP A 119 -8.91 -20.24 -3.98
N ASP A 120 -10.22 -20.25 -3.86
CA ASP A 120 -10.92 -19.27 -3.01
C ASP A 120 -10.52 -19.39 -1.55
N GLN A 121 -10.28 -20.60 -1.10
CA GLN A 121 -9.84 -20.85 0.27
C GLN A 121 -8.42 -20.32 0.51
N GLU A 122 -7.55 -20.49 -0.47
CA GLU A 122 -6.17 -19.97 -0.42
C GLU A 122 -6.12 -18.46 -0.38
N MET A 123 -6.99 -17.79 -1.15
CA MET A 123 -7.02 -16.33 -1.25
C MET A 123 -7.88 -15.65 -0.18
N ARG A 124 -8.67 -16.40 0.55
CA ARG A 124 -9.61 -15.82 1.53
C ARG A 124 -8.94 -14.90 2.55
N PRO A 125 -7.81 -15.27 3.18
CA PRO A 125 -7.16 -14.37 4.12
C PRO A 125 -6.74 -13.04 3.49
N VAL A 126 -6.23 -13.08 2.27
CA VAL A 126 -5.83 -11.87 1.53
C VAL A 126 -7.05 -11.00 1.23
N ARG A 127 -8.14 -11.62 0.76
CA ARG A 127 -9.38 -10.89 0.46
C ARG A 127 -9.96 -10.23 1.69
N ASN A 128 -9.92 -10.91 2.83
CA ASN A 128 -10.44 -10.35 4.08
C ASN A 128 -9.64 -9.10 4.50
N VAL A 129 -8.32 -9.17 4.36
CA VAL A 129 -7.47 -8.02 4.67
C VAL A 129 -7.70 -6.89 3.67
N LEU A 130 -7.82 -7.22 2.38
CA LEU A 130 -8.11 -6.22 1.35
C LEU A 130 -9.44 -5.51 1.60
N SER A 131 -10.45 -6.22 2.08
CA SER A 131 -11.74 -5.60 2.39
C SER A 131 -11.62 -4.54 3.48
N ARG A 132 -10.84 -4.82 4.52
CA ARG A 132 -10.59 -3.85 5.57
C ARG A 132 -9.73 -2.68 5.07
N THR A 133 -8.72 -2.99 4.30
CA THR A 133 -7.82 -2.00 3.72
C THR A 133 -8.58 -1.04 2.80
N ARG A 134 -9.49 -1.57 2.01
CA ARG A 134 -10.33 -0.78 1.10
C ARG A 134 -11.10 0.31 1.84
N LEU A 135 -11.68 -0.02 2.98
CA LEU A 135 -12.43 0.97 3.76
C LEU A 135 -11.54 2.12 4.20
N LYS A 136 -10.30 1.82 4.52
CA LYS A 136 -9.34 2.84 4.96
C LYS A 136 -8.80 3.68 3.80
N THR A 137 -8.53 3.07 2.65
CA THR A 137 -8.02 3.80 1.49
C THR A 137 -9.04 4.77 0.91
N ARG A 138 -10.32 4.49 1.08
CA ARG A 138 -11.38 5.39 0.63
C ARG A 138 -11.32 6.76 1.27
N SER A 139 -10.83 6.84 2.49
CA SER A 139 -10.65 8.13 3.16
C SER A 139 -9.58 9.00 2.49
N PHE A 140 -8.73 8.41 1.67
CA PHE A 140 -7.74 9.13 0.86
C PHE A 140 -8.21 9.37 -0.57
N GLY A 141 -9.44 8.98 -0.89
CA GLY A 141 -9.95 9.10 -2.26
C GLY A 141 -9.48 8.00 -3.20
N ILE A 142 -9.04 6.87 -2.64
CA ILE A 142 -8.49 5.76 -3.40
C ILE A 142 -9.35 4.51 -3.20
N GLU A 143 -9.73 3.90 -4.31
CA GLU A 143 -10.50 2.66 -4.32
C GLU A 143 -9.59 1.50 -4.69
N ILE A 144 -9.72 0.40 -3.97
CA ILE A 144 -9.09 -0.86 -4.35
C ILE A 144 -10.15 -1.68 -5.10
N SER A 145 -9.91 -1.92 -6.36
CA SER A 145 -10.86 -2.67 -7.21
C SER A 145 -10.25 -3.98 -7.67
N SER A 146 -11.08 -5.01 -7.77
CA SER A 146 -10.63 -6.28 -8.32
C SER A 146 -10.68 -6.25 -9.84
N ILE A 147 -9.71 -6.93 -10.46
CA ILE A 147 -9.72 -7.21 -11.88
C ILE A 147 -9.99 -8.70 -12.02
N LEU A 148 -11.03 -9.04 -12.78
CA LEU A 148 -11.49 -10.41 -12.91
C LEU A 148 -10.35 -11.36 -13.24
N GLU A 149 -10.21 -12.42 -12.45
CA GLU A 149 -9.24 -13.50 -12.62
C GLU A 149 -7.77 -13.09 -12.66
N THR A 150 -7.45 -11.84 -12.30
CA THR A 150 -6.11 -11.31 -12.49
C THR A 150 -5.46 -10.76 -11.22
N GLY A 151 -6.14 -9.85 -10.54
CA GLY A 151 -5.57 -9.20 -9.37
C GLY A 151 -6.38 -8.02 -8.91
N TYR A 152 -5.69 -7.02 -8.37
CA TYR A 152 -6.32 -5.81 -7.85
C TYR A 152 -5.61 -4.58 -8.38
N ILE A 153 -6.30 -3.47 -8.38
CA ILE A 153 -5.78 -2.19 -8.87
C ILE A 153 -6.27 -1.06 -7.97
N LEU A 154 -5.43 -0.04 -7.82
CA LEU A 154 -5.85 1.21 -7.20
C LEU A 154 -6.45 2.12 -8.23
N MET A 155 -7.57 2.73 -7.90
CA MET A 155 -8.27 3.66 -8.77
C MET A 155 -8.70 4.88 -7.97
N HIS A 156 -8.93 5.98 -8.67
CA HIS A 156 -9.54 7.14 -8.05
C HIS A 156 -10.96 6.78 -7.61
N LEU A 157 -11.30 7.11 -6.36
CA LEU A 157 -12.64 6.83 -5.85
C LEU A 157 -13.64 7.74 -6.56
N PRO A 158 -14.70 7.18 -7.19
CA PRO A 158 -15.70 7.98 -7.89
C PRO A 158 -16.33 9.01 -6.96
N ARG A 159 -16.53 10.22 -7.47
CA ARG A 159 -17.15 11.34 -6.76
C ARG A 159 -16.36 11.86 -5.56
N TYR A 160 -15.18 11.34 -5.31
CA TYR A 160 -14.34 11.90 -4.25
C TYR A 160 -13.71 13.21 -4.72
N LYS A 161 -13.76 14.20 -3.85
CA LYS A 161 -13.05 15.45 -4.06
C LYS A 161 -12.00 15.59 -2.97
N HIS A 162 -10.76 15.73 -3.38
CA HIS A 162 -9.71 15.96 -2.41
C HIS A 162 -9.93 17.31 -1.70
N PRO A 163 -9.62 17.36 -0.39
CA PRO A 163 -9.73 18.62 0.33
C PRO A 163 -8.91 19.70 -0.33
N GLU A 164 -9.49 20.87 -0.44
CA GLU A 164 -8.78 22.03 -0.93
C GLU A 164 -7.94 22.63 0.19
N VAL A 165 -6.82 23.18 -0.20
CA VAL A 165 -5.86 23.73 0.75
C VAL A 165 -5.78 25.25 0.60
#